data_c100aee4db0fc41e681e13c952b79b46
#
_entry.id   c100aee4db0fc41e681e13c952b79b46
#
_cell.length_a   1.000
_cell.length_b   1.000
_cell.length_c   1.000
_cell.angle_alpha   90.00
_cell.angle_beta   90.00
_cell.angle_gamma   90.00
#
_symmetry.space_group_name_H-M   'P 1'
#
loop_
_entity.id
_entity.type
_entity.pdbx_description
1 polymer ?
#
loop_
_entity_poly.entity_id
_entity_poly.type
_entity_poly.pdbx_seq_one_letter_code
_entity_poly.pdbx_strand_id
1 'polypeptide(L)'
;MLRNDKYGPSRSVFSLSVDWVMILLYVGLVAIGWMSICSASYDEAAVDPFSFSHFYIKQVLWIGLSAVVALVVMLLDDKYYHMLAYPAYIGGLLILIGTLLFGKEVNGAKAWIEFGFFSLQPVELVKIATALALARVMSSYSFSITRLGDLLRVATIIALPLLIIILQNDTGSGIVLCSFIFVLYREGLNKWLCIPFLMLAALFIGSMVLTPMTMLVLLIVACTVGEVLMNGEWQSRVIYLAVLALVSVVVYLASNYLFGWPLSAYNALLGTTALSLVAVAVYAYRAHLHNIFIVLALFVGSMIFLPTTSFLFNEVLQPHQKDRIYSFL
;
A
#
# COMPACT_ATOMS: atom_id res chain seq x y z
N MET A 1 -12.14 -42.61 17.62
CA MET A 1 -13.40 -42.49 16.87
C MET A 1 -13.17 -41.37 15.84
N LEU A 2 -12.81 -41.79 14.60
CA LEU A 2 -12.32 -40.95 13.52
C LEU A 2 -13.53 -40.23 12.86
N ARG A 3 -13.57 -38.93 12.93
CA ARG A 3 -14.54 -38.12 12.17
C ARG A 3 -13.98 -37.87 10.77
N ASN A 4 -14.28 -38.79 9.88
CA ASN A 4 -13.99 -38.77 8.46
C ASN A 4 -15.17 -38.10 7.73
N ASP A 5 -15.24 -36.77 7.69
CA ASP A 5 -16.23 -36.05 6.89
C ASP A 5 -15.68 -34.72 6.41
N LYS A 6 -14.70 -34.78 5.48
CA LYS A 6 -14.25 -33.59 4.73
C LYS A 6 -14.32 -33.71 3.21
N TYR A 7 -14.93 -34.77 2.70
CA TYR A 7 -15.27 -34.87 1.29
C TYR A 7 -16.78 -35.02 1.18
N GLY A 8 -17.50 -33.93 1.30
CA GLY A 8 -18.89 -33.88 0.83
C GLY A 8 -18.93 -34.22 -0.66
N PRO A 9 -20.08 -34.76 -1.17
CA PRO A 9 -20.22 -35.17 -2.56
C PRO A 9 -19.81 -34.03 -3.49
N SER A 10 -19.05 -34.36 -4.54
CA SER A 10 -18.67 -33.45 -5.60
C SER A 10 -19.91 -32.63 -6.02
N ARG A 11 -19.95 -31.36 -5.66
CA ARG A 11 -21.04 -30.46 -6.10
C ARG A 11 -20.98 -30.45 -7.62
N SER A 12 -22.04 -30.92 -8.24
CA SER A 12 -22.20 -30.82 -9.69
C SER A 12 -22.02 -29.36 -10.07
N VAL A 13 -21.29 -29.09 -11.15
CA VAL A 13 -20.97 -27.74 -11.68
C VAL A 13 -22.22 -26.86 -11.83
N PHE A 14 -23.41 -27.45 -11.87
CA PHE A 14 -24.69 -26.79 -11.99
C PHE A 14 -25.40 -26.40 -10.66
N SER A 15 -24.85 -26.73 -9.50
CA SER A 15 -25.40 -26.31 -8.19
C SER A 15 -24.70 -25.09 -7.63
N LEU A 16 -24.16 -24.22 -8.47
CA LEU A 16 -23.64 -22.93 -8.07
C LEU A 16 -24.79 -22.09 -7.52
N SER A 17 -24.80 -21.88 -6.19
CA SER A 17 -25.60 -20.82 -5.58
C SER A 17 -24.96 -19.48 -6.02
N VAL A 18 -25.37 -19.04 -7.21
CA VAL A 18 -24.86 -17.81 -7.80
C VAL A 18 -25.50 -16.64 -7.07
N ASP A 19 -24.66 -15.75 -6.52
CA ASP A 19 -25.13 -14.49 -5.94
C ASP A 19 -25.45 -13.50 -7.06
N TRP A 20 -26.71 -13.49 -7.49
CA TRP A 20 -27.21 -12.60 -8.54
C TRP A 20 -27.09 -11.13 -8.18
N VAL A 21 -27.14 -10.78 -6.90
CA VAL A 21 -26.98 -9.38 -6.47
C VAL A 21 -25.57 -8.91 -6.74
N MET A 22 -24.56 -9.73 -6.43
CA MET A 22 -23.15 -9.43 -6.69
C MET A 22 -22.88 -9.30 -8.20
N ILE A 23 -23.46 -10.19 -9.02
CA ILE A 23 -23.31 -10.11 -10.48
C ILE A 23 -23.96 -8.83 -11.03
N LEU A 24 -25.16 -8.48 -10.58
CA LEU A 24 -25.84 -7.25 -11.02
C LEU A 24 -25.04 -6.01 -10.63
N LEU A 25 -24.50 -5.94 -9.42
CA LEU A 25 -23.64 -4.84 -8.99
C LEU A 25 -22.37 -4.75 -9.84
N TYR A 26 -21.72 -5.88 -10.12
CA TYR A 26 -20.55 -5.92 -10.99
C TYR A 26 -20.86 -5.41 -12.40
N VAL A 27 -21.92 -5.92 -13.03
CA VAL A 27 -22.35 -5.48 -14.38
C VAL A 27 -22.73 -4.01 -14.37
N GLY A 28 -23.38 -3.52 -13.33
CA GLY A 28 -23.70 -2.10 -13.15
C GLY A 28 -22.45 -1.23 -13.09
N LEU A 29 -21.43 -1.62 -12.33
CA LEU A 29 -20.16 -0.91 -12.25
C LEU A 29 -19.41 -0.90 -13.59
N VAL A 30 -19.40 -2.02 -14.31
CA VAL A 30 -18.80 -2.13 -15.66
C VAL A 30 -19.52 -1.22 -16.65
N ALA A 31 -20.86 -1.18 -16.62
CA ALA A 31 -21.66 -0.32 -17.48
C ALA A 31 -21.41 1.18 -17.21
N ILE A 32 -21.38 1.58 -15.93
CA ILE A 32 -21.06 2.96 -15.53
C ILE A 32 -19.63 3.32 -15.97
N GLY A 33 -18.66 2.44 -15.77
CA GLY A 33 -17.27 2.65 -16.23
C GLY A 33 -17.17 2.81 -17.74
N TRP A 34 -17.89 1.99 -18.51
CA TRP A 34 -17.93 2.11 -19.96
C TRP A 34 -18.58 3.43 -20.41
N MET A 35 -19.71 3.82 -19.81
CA MET A 35 -20.36 5.11 -20.11
C MET A 35 -19.43 6.29 -19.79
N SER A 36 -18.67 6.24 -18.71
CA SER A 36 -17.68 7.28 -18.36
C SER A 36 -16.59 7.39 -19.43
N ILE A 37 -16.07 6.26 -19.95
CA ILE A 37 -15.09 6.24 -21.04
C ILE A 37 -15.70 6.78 -22.32
N CYS A 38 -16.93 6.39 -22.66
CA CYS A 38 -17.66 6.94 -23.80
C CYS A 38 -17.76 8.47 -23.71
N SER A 39 -18.20 9.00 -22.58
CA SER A 39 -18.35 10.43 -22.38
C SER A 39 -17.03 11.21 -22.48
N ALA A 40 -15.95 10.64 -21.91
CA ALA A 40 -14.63 11.28 -21.91
C ALA A 40 -13.89 11.21 -23.27
N SER A 41 -14.20 10.22 -24.10
CA SER A 41 -13.53 9.98 -25.40
C SER A 41 -14.43 10.21 -26.60
N TYR A 42 -15.63 10.78 -26.39
CA TYR A 42 -16.56 11.08 -27.47
C TYR A 42 -16.08 12.31 -28.26
N ASP A 43 -15.90 12.14 -29.58
CA ASP A 43 -15.55 13.19 -30.49
C ASP A 43 -16.69 13.34 -31.53
N GLU A 44 -17.38 14.48 -31.47
CA GLU A 44 -18.48 14.80 -32.41
C GLU A 44 -18.02 14.93 -33.86
N ALA A 45 -16.71 15.20 -34.07
CA ALA A 45 -16.14 15.36 -35.43
C ALA A 45 -15.66 14.01 -36.02
N ALA A 46 -15.80 12.90 -35.32
CA ALA A 46 -15.36 11.60 -35.80
C ALA A 46 -16.23 11.11 -36.98
N VAL A 47 -15.59 10.84 -38.10
CA VAL A 47 -16.24 10.39 -39.35
C VAL A 47 -16.91 9.02 -39.20
N ASP A 48 -16.32 8.13 -38.36
CA ASP A 48 -16.81 6.78 -38.08
C ASP A 48 -16.92 6.53 -36.56
N PRO A 49 -18.12 6.62 -35.96
CA PRO A 49 -18.30 6.42 -34.51
C PRO A 49 -18.04 4.98 -34.05
N PHE A 50 -18.01 3.99 -34.96
CA PHE A 50 -17.76 2.57 -34.63
C PHE A 50 -16.34 2.11 -35.02
N SER A 51 -15.41 3.03 -35.28
CA SER A 51 -14.03 2.66 -35.58
C SER A 51 -13.31 2.08 -34.35
N PHE A 52 -12.52 1.02 -34.57
CA PHE A 52 -11.63 0.43 -33.57
C PHE A 52 -10.53 1.38 -33.09
N SER A 53 -10.40 2.58 -33.62
CA SER A 53 -9.52 3.61 -33.09
C SER A 53 -10.02 4.19 -31.79
N HIS A 54 -11.33 4.17 -31.52
CA HIS A 54 -11.94 4.74 -30.33
C HIS A 54 -11.75 3.89 -29.09
N PHE A 55 -11.42 4.53 -27.96
CA PHE A 55 -11.19 3.85 -26.69
C PHE A 55 -12.41 3.09 -26.19
N TYR A 56 -13.63 3.62 -26.35
CA TYR A 56 -14.87 2.97 -25.90
C TYR A 56 -15.19 1.69 -26.68
N ILE A 57 -14.83 1.60 -27.96
CA ILE A 57 -14.99 0.36 -28.74
C ILE A 57 -13.99 -0.70 -28.29
N LYS A 58 -12.71 -0.35 -28.10
CA LYS A 58 -11.70 -1.24 -27.54
C LYS A 58 -12.14 -1.75 -26.16
N GLN A 59 -12.75 -0.89 -25.34
CA GLN A 59 -13.23 -1.27 -24.01
C GLN A 59 -14.30 -2.36 -24.06
N VAL A 60 -15.25 -2.30 -25.02
CA VAL A 60 -16.26 -3.36 -25.19
C VAL A 60 -15.61 -4.70 -25.50
N LEU A 61 -14.59 -4.74 -26.36
CA LEU A 61 -13.83 -5.97 -26.64
C LEU A 61 -13.16 -6.53 -25.38
N TRP A 62 -12.54 -5.67 -24.57
CA TRP A 62 -11.92 -6.07 -23.32
C TRP A 62 -12.93 -6.56 -22.27
N ILE A 63 -14.12 -5.96 -22.23
CA ILE A 63 -15.23 -6.43 -21.37
C ILE A 63 -15.66 -7.84 -21.82
N GLY A 64 -15.85 -8.08 -23.13
CA GLY A 64 -16.18 -9.40 -23.64
C GLY A 64 -15.12 -10.45 -23.33
N LEU A 65 -13.84 -10.12 -23.56
CA LEU A 65 -12.72 -11.01 -23.24
C LEU A 65 -12.64 -11.31 -21.74
N SER A 66 -12.80 -10.29 -20.91
CA SER A 66 -12.77 -10.48 -19.43
C SER A 66 -13.91 -11.36 -18.93
N ALA A 67 -15.11 -11.25 -19.54
CA ALA A 67 -16.25 -12.13 -19.22
C ALA A 67 -15.94 -13.60 -19.54
N VAL A 68 -15.30 -13.86 -20.70
CA VAL A 68 -14.86 -15.23 -21.06
C VAL A 68 -13.82 -15.75 -20.06
N VAL A 69 -12.82 -14.94 -19.73
CA VAL A 69 -11.80 -15.32 -18.73
C VAL A 69 -12.43 -15.59 -17.37
N ALA A 70 -13.37 -14.75 -16.93
CA ALA A 70 -14.09 -14.95 -15.68
C ALA A 70 -14.85 -16.28 -15.65
N LEU A 71 -15.54 -16.62 -16.75
CA LEU A 71 -16.20 -17.92 -16.88
C LEU A 71 -15.23 -19.09 -16.78
N VAL A 72 -14.09 -19.02 -17.48
CA VAL A 72 -13.06 -20.07 -17.42
C VAL A 72 -12.54 -20.22 -15.99
N VAL A 73 -12.23 -19.12 -15.32
CA VAL A 73 -11.75 -19.11 -13.93
C VAL A 73 -12.80 -19.72 -13.00
N MET A 74 -14.07 -19.40 -13.17
CA MET A 74 -15.16 -19.98 -12.32
C MET A 74 -15.38 -21.48 -12.54
N LEU A 75 -15.03 -22.02 -13.71
CA LEU A 75 -15.20 -23.43 -14.04
C LEU A 75 -14.01 -24.30 -13.62
N LEU A 76 -12.88 -23.68 -13.25
CA LEU A 76 -11.69 -24.42 -12.81
C LEU A 76 -11.87 -24.95 -11.38
N ASP A 77 -11.56 -26.23 -11.16
CA ASP A 77 -11.53 -26.84 -9.83
C ASP A 77 -10.37 -26.27 -8.98
N ASP A 78 -10.56 -26.22 -7.66
CA ASP A 78 -9.58 -25.73 -6.68
C ASP A 78 -8.19 -26.39 -6.82
N LYS A 79 -8.15 -27.66 -7.21
CA LYS A 79 -6.90 -28.39 -7.39
C LYS A 79 -5.97 -27.77 -8.45
N TYR A 80 -6.52 -27.16 -9.50
CA TYR A 80 -5.74 -26.50 -10.54
C TYR A 80 -5.05 -25.24 -10.01
N TYR A 81 -5.74 -24.44 -9.16
CA TYR A 81 -5.14 -23.29 -8.50
C TYR A 81 -3.97 -23.70 -7.62
N HIS A 82 -4.13 -24.79 -6.85
CA HIS A 82 -3.05 -25.34 -6.04
C HIS A 82 -1.86 -25.82 -6.90
N MET A 83 -2.12 -26.52 -7.99
CA MET A 83 -1.09 -27.05 -8.87
C MET A 83 -0.33 -25.95 -9.61
N LEU A 84 -1.04 -24.94 -10.10
CA LEU A 84 -0.49 -23.86 -10.91
C LEU A 84 0.19 -22.74 -10.10
N ALA A 85 -0.03 -22.65 -8.80
CA ALA A 85 0.44 -21.55 -7.96
C ALA A 85 1.94 -21.27 -8.10
N TYR A 86 2.79 -22.27 -7.90
CA TYR A 86 4.24 -22.09 -8.03
C TYR A 86 4.73 -21.96 -9.49
N PRO A 87 4.27 -22.78 -10.46
CA PRO A 87 4.61 -22.58 -11.86
C PRO A 87 4.23 -21.20 -12.38
N ALA A 88 3.03 -20.69 -12.05
CA ALA A 88 2.58 -19.36 -12.43
C ALA A 88 3.44 -18.26 -11.78
N TYR A 89 3.83 -18.44 -10.51
CA TYR A 89 4.70 -17.51 -9.80
C TYR A 89 6.09 -17.43 -10.41
N ILE A 90 6.73 -18.60 -10.68
CA ILE A 90 8.06 -18.66 -11.28
C ILE A 90 8.01 -18.12 -12.72
N GLY A 91 7.02 -18.53 -13.52
CA GLY A 91 6.81 -17.99 -14.87
C GLY A 91 6.61 -16.49 -14.87
N GLY A 92 5.82 -15.97 -13.92
CA GLY A 92 5.61 -14.55 -13.72
C GLY A 92 6.90 -13.79 -13.40
N LEU A 93 7.74 -14.31 -12.51
CA LEU A 93 9.04 -13.71 -12.21
C LEU A 93 9.96 -13.67 -13.44
N LEU A 94 9.98 -14.74 -14.23
CA LEU A 94 10.77 -14.80 -15.47
C LEU A 94 10.28 -13.75 -16.48
N ILE A 95 8.97 -13.59 -16.63
CA ILE A 95 8.38 -12.56 -17.51
C ILE A 95 8.71 -11.17 -16.99
N LEU A 96 8.66 -10.91 -15.66
CA LEU A 96 9.07 -9.62 -15.11
C LEU A 96 10.54 -9.30 -15.39
N ILE A 97 11.43 -10.29 -15.24
CA ILE A 97 12.86 -10.12 -15.57
C ILE A 97 13.02 -9.83 -17.06
N GLY A 98 12.31 -10.58 -17.93
CA GLY A 98 12.29 -10.34 -19.36
C GLY A 98 11.79 -8.93 -19.70
N THR A 99 10.77 -8.45 -19.01
CA THR A 99 10.23 -7.08 -19.20
C THR A 99 11.23 -6.02 -18.72
N LEU A 100 11.96 -6.26 -17.63
CA LEU A 100 13.01 -5.36 -17.16
C LEU A 100 14.12 -5.19 -18.22
N LEU A 101 14.47 -6.26 -18.94
CA LEU A 101 15.54 -6.26 -19.95
C LEU A 101 15.04 -5.70 -21.31
N PHE A 102 13.90 -6.15 -21.78
CA PHE A 102 13.40 -5.94 -23.16
C PHE A 102 12.11 -5.13 -23.23
N GLY A 103 11.50 -4.77 -22.10
CA GLY A 103 10.23 -4.05 -22.05
C GLY A 103 10.34 -2.63 -22.60
N LYS A 104 9.18 -2.11 -23.08
CA LYS A 104 9.05 -0.72 -23.48
C LYS A 104 8.86 0.16 -22.26
N GLU A 105 9.52 1.30 -22.31
CA GLU A 105 9.34 2.34 -21.30
C GLU A 105 8.11 3.20 -21.64
N VAL A 106 7.16 3.23 -20.71
CA VAL A 106 5.96 4.07 -20.80
C VAL A 106 5.86 4.89 -19.52
N ASN A 107 5.84 6.20 -19.67
CA ASN A 107 5.79 7.14 -18.53
C ASN A 107 6.91 6.86 -17.50
N GLY A 108 8.12 6.57 -17.95
CA GLY A 108 9.30 6.34 -17.11
C GLY A 108 9.37 4.96 -16.43
N ALA A 109 8.36 4.10 -16.62
CA ALA A 109 8.36 2.73 -16.13
C ALA A 109 8.61 1.74 -17.27
N LYS A 110 9.64 0.89 -17.13
CA LYS A 110 9.98 -0.16 -18.09
C LYS A 110 9.22 -1.44 -17.78
N ALA A 111 7.88 -1.39 -17.92
CA ALA A 111 6.97 -2.40 -17.42
C ALA A 111 6.00 -2.98 -18.47
N TRP A 112 6.12 -2.60 -19.75
CA TRP A 112 5.17 -2.94 -20.79
C TRP A 112 5.79 -3.82 -21.87
N ILE A 113 5.01 -4.81 -22.35
CA ILE A 113 5.30 -5.61 -23.53
C ILE A 113 4.29 -5.24 -24.59
N GLU A 114 4.75 -4.79 -25.76
CA GLU A 114 3.88 -4.45 -26.89
C GLU A 114 3.78 -5.61 -27.87
N PHE A 115 2.56 -5.96 -28.23
CA PHE A 115 2.22 -6.98 -29.23
C PHE A 115 1.59 -6.35 -30.49
N GLY A 116 2.04 -5.16 -30.89
CA GLY A 116 1.55 -4.43 -32.05
C GLY A 116 0.21 -3.75 -31.82
N PHE A 117 -0.88 -4.48 -31.72
CA PHE A 117 -2.23 -3.93 -31.54
C PHE A 117 -2.67 -3.80 -30.07
N PHE A 118 -1.97 -4.45 -29.14
CA PHE A 118 -2.22 -4.29 -27.70
C PHE A 118 -0.91 -4.28 -26.92
N SER A 119 -0.95 -3.70 -25.74
CA SER A 119 0.15 -3.72 -24.76
C SER A 119 -0.29 -4.46 -23.52
N LEU A 120 0.60 -5.30 -23.00
CA LEU A 120 0.40 -6.07 -21.77
C LEU A 120 1.37 -5.58 -20.70
N GLN A 121 0.87 -5.39 -19.50
CA GLN A 121 1.69 -5.13 -18.32
C GLN A 121 1.81 -6.42 -17.49
N PRO A 122 2.95 -7.15 -17.55
CA PRO A 122 3.08 -8.47 -16.91
C PRO A 122 2.89 -8.45 -15.41
N VAL A 123 3.15 -7.33 -14.74
CA VAL A 123 2.98 -7.19 -13.30
C VAL A 123 1.54 -7.47 -12.85
N GLU A 124 0.53 -7.22 -13.69
CA GLU A 124 -0.87 -7.50 -13.37
C GLU A 124 -1.10 -9.01 -13.18
N LEU A 125 -0.49 -9.84 -14.03
CA LEU A 125 -0.53 -11.30 -13.91
C LEU A 125 0.30 -11.79 -12.71
N VAL A 126 1.44 -11.13 -12.46
CA VAL A 126 2.32 -11.49 -11.35
C VAL A 126 1.70 -11.21 -9.99
N LYS A 127 0.89 -10.16 -9.86
CA LYS A 127 0.11 -9.90 -8.64
C LYS A 127 -0.81 -11.09 -8.31
N ILE A 128 -1.50 -11.62 -9.32
CA ILE A 128 -2.37 -12.80 -9.17
C ILE A 128 -1.54 -14.04 -8.82
N ALA A 129 -0.44 -14.28 -9.53
CA ALA A 129 0.44 -15.40 -9.27
C ALA A 129 1.08 -15.36 -7.87
N THR A 130 1.45 -14.17 -7.39
CA THR A 130 1.93 -13.95 -6.03
C THR A 130 0.85 -14.26 -4.99
N ALA A 131 -0.39 -13.81 -5.22
CA ALA A 131 -1.51 -14.14 -4.34
C ALA A 131 -1.76 -15.65 -4.25
N LEU A 132 -1.71 -16.36 -5.38
CA LEU A 132 -1.85 -17.82 -5.42
C LEU A 132 -0.71 -18.53 -4.70
N ALA A 133 0.54 -18.08 -4.90
CA ALA A 133 1.70 -18.67 -4.21
C ALA A 133 1.62 -18.45 -2.69
N LEU A 134 1.22 -17.27 -2.24
CA LEU A 134 0.97 -16.97 -0.83
C LEU A 134 -0.14 -17.85 -0.26
N ALA A 135 -1.29 -17.92 -0.92
CA ALA A 135 -2.42 -18.74 -0.50
C ALA A 135 -2.01 -20.21 -0.36
N ARG A 136 -1.19 -20.73 -1.29
CA ARG A 136 -0.68 -22.10 -1.24
C ARG A 136 0.25 -22.35 -0.05
N VAL A 137 1.14 -21.42 0.26
CA VAL A 137 2.03 -21.56 1.42
C VAL A 137 1.22 -21.50 2.70
N MET A 138 0.29 -20.53 2.80
CA MET A 138 -0.49 -20.29 4.00
C MET A 138 -1.55 -21.37 4.26
N SER A 139 -2.00 -22.07 3.22
CA SER A 139 -2.94 -23.21 3.34
C SER A 139 -2.29 -24.52 3.83
N SER A 140 -0.96 -24.57 4.02
CA SER A 140 -0.30 -25.78 4.50
C SER A 140 -0.61 -26.01 5.99
N TYR A 141 -0.82 -27.28 6.36
CA TYR A 141 -1.22 -27.67 7.73
C TYR A 141 -0.23 -27.22 8.82
N SER A 142 1.06 -27.17 8.49
CA SER A 142 2.12 -26.80 9.44
C SER A 142 2.47 -25.31 9.43
N PHE A 143 1.80 -24.49 8.61
CA PHE A 143 2.09 -23.07 8.48
C PHE A 143 1.74 -22.31 9.76
N SER A 144 2.67 -21.46 10.18
CA SER A 144 2.43 -20.50 11.28
C SER A 144 3.24 -19.23 11.02
N ILE A 145 2.55 -18.11 10.82
CA ILE A 145 3.16 -16.80 10.54
C ILE A 145 4.10 -16.33 11.67
N THR A 146 3.95 -16.88 12.89
CA THR A 146 4.81 -16.57 14.03
C THR A 146 6.16 -17.30 13.98
N ARG A 147 6.30 -18.33 13.16
CA ARG A 147 7.57 -19.01 12.96
C ARG A 147 8.43 -18.22 11.97
N LEU A 148 9.65 -17.92 12.36
CA LEU A 148 10.57 -17.14 11.52
C LEU A 148 10.78 -17.76 10.12
N GLY A 149 10.85 -19.10 10.02
CA GLY A 149 11.00 -19.78 8.74
C GLY A 149 9.82 -19.59 7.78
N ASP A 150 8.59 -19.64 8.30
CA ASP A 150 7.38 -19.46 7.49
C ASP A 150 7.19 -17.97 7.15
N LEU A 151 7.50 -17.06 8.09
CA LEU A 151 7.53 -15.62 7.84
C LEU A 151 8.52 -15.26 6.74
N LEU A 152 9.75 -15.81 6.77
CA LEU A 152 10.76 -15.57 5.74
C LEU A 152 10.32 -16.10 4.38
N ARG A 153 9.67 -17.26 4.30
CA ARG A 153 9.12 -17.81 3.04
C ARG A 153 8.10 -16.85 2.43
N VAL A 154 7.15 -16.39 3.22
CA VAL A 154 6.11 -15.46 2.77
C VAL A 154 6.72 -14.11 2.38
N ALA A 155 7.63 -13.59 3.20
CA ALA A 155 8.36 -12.35 2.90
C ALA A 155 9.14 -12.46 1.57
N THR A 156 9.80 -13.58 1.31
CA THR A 156 10.54 -13.82 0.06
C THR A 156 9.61 -13.86 -1.16
N ILE A 157 8.42 -14.48 -1.03
CA ILE A 157 7.44 -14.53 -2.12
C ILE A 157 6.93 -13.13 -2.48
N ILE A 158 6.83 -12.21 -1.52
CA ILE A 158 6.44 -10.82 -1.78
C ILE A 158 7.64 -9.99 -2.25
N ALA A 159 8.79 -10.17 -1.63
CA ALA A 159 9.96 -9.32 -1.86
C ALA A 159 10.58 -9.53 -3.25
N LEU A 160 10.60 -10.76 -3.79
CA LEU A 160 11.20 -11.02 -5.10
C LEU A 160 10.52 -10.24 -6.24
N PRO A 161 9.20 -10.34 -6.46
CA PRO A 161 8.55 -9.53 -7.48
C PRO A 161 8.62 -8.04 -7.16
N LEU A 162 8.53 -7.64 -5.88
CA LEU A 162 8.63 -6.25 -5.47
C LEU A 162 9.97 -5.63 -5.85
N LEU A 163 11.08 -6.32 -5.64
CA LEU A 163 12.40 -5.85 -6.03
C LEU A 163 12.51 -5.63 -7.55
N ILE A 164 11.99 -6.56 -8.36
CA ILE A 164 12.01 -6.42 -9.81
C ILE A 164 11.15 -5.23 -10.26
N ILE A 165 9.97 -5.05 -9.65
CA ILE A 165 9.04 -3.94 -9.94
C ILE A 165 9.68 -2.59 -9.59
N ILE A 166 10.40 -2.50 -8.47
CA ILE A 166 11.15 -1.29 -8.10
C ILE A 166 12.24 -0.99 -9.14
N LEU A 167 12.97 -2.02 -9.61
CA LEU A 167 13.98 -1.87 -10.67
C LEU A 167 13.37 -1.44 -12.01
N GLN A 168 12.08 -1.74 -12.26
CA GLN A 168 11.33 -1.28 -13.43
C GLN A 168 10.83 0.16 -13.29
N ASN A 169 11.04 0.84 -12.16
CA ASN A 169 10.48 2.14 -11.80
C ASN A 169 8.94 2.17 -11.76
N ASP A 170 8.28 1.02 -11.57
CA ASP A 170 6.83 0.94 -11.43
C ASP A 170 6.41 0.99 -9.95
N THR A 171 6.56 2.16 -9.35
CA THR A 171 6.24 2.39 -7.93
C THR A 171 4.79 2.12 -7.59
N GLY A 172 3.86 2.40 -8.52
CA GLY A 172 2.43 2.16 -8.33
C GLY A 172 2.11 0.69 -8.10
N SER A 173 2.60 -0.18 -8.97
CA SER A 173 2.44 -1.63 -8.83
C SER A 173 3.16 -2.18 -7.59
N GLY A 174 4.30 -1.59 -7.21
CA GLY A 174 5.01 -1.93 -5.98
C GLY A 174 4.17 -1.68 -4.73
N ILE A 175 3.51 -0.53 -4.64
CA ILE A 175 2.61 -0.19 -3.51
C ILE A 175 1.45 -1.19 -3.42
N VAL A 176 0.85 -1.57 -4.57
CA VAL A 176 -0.22 -2.58 -4.59
C VAL A 176 0.28 -3.92 -4.04
N LEU A 177 1.49 -4.34 -4.40
CA LEU A 177 2.07 -5.59 -3.87
C LEU A 177 2.30 -5.52 -2.36
N CYS A 178 2.69 -4.36 -1.84
CA CYS A 178 2.84 -4.15 -0.40
C CYS A 178 1.53 -4.33 0.37
N SER A 179 0.35 -4.20 -0.29
CA SER A 179 -0.95 -4.43 0.36
C SER A 179 -1.13 -5.85 0.91
N PHE A 180 -0.33 -6.84 0.46
CA PHE A 180 -0.34 -8.18 1.07
C PHE A 180 -0.02 -8.18 2.56
N ILE A 181 0.59 -7.13 3.11
CA ILE A 181 0.79 -7.00 4.56
C ILE A 181 -0.52 -7.07 5.35
N PHE A 182 -1.64 -6.59 4.78
CA PHE A 182 -2.96 -6.68 5.42
C PHE A 182 -3.43 -8.13 5.51
N VAL A 183 -3.14 -8.94 4.48
CA VAL A 183 -3.43 -10.38 4.49
C VAL A 183 -2.61 -11.07 5.57
N LEU A 184 -1.31 -10.75 5.66
CA LEU A 184 -0.43 -11.32 6.68
C LEU A 184 -0.86 -10.92 8.09
N TYR A 185 -1.32 -9.69 8.28
CA TYR A 185 -1.88 -9.23 9.55
C TYR A 185 -3.11 -10.03 9.95
N ARG A 186 -4.02 -10.29 9.00
CA ARG A 186 -5.22 -11.13 9.23
C ARG A 186 -4.85 -12.56 9.62
N GLU A 187 -3.76 -13.09 9.08
CA GLU A 187 -3.23 -14.44 9.42
C GLU A 187 -2.41 -14.48 10.72
N GLY A 188 -2.34 -13.36 11.43
CA GLY A 188 -1.74 -13.28 12.77
C GLY A 188 -0.32 -12.70 12.81
N LEU A 189 0.10 -11.99 11.76
CA LEU A 189 1.34 -11.22 11.81
C LEU A 189 1.27 -10.20 12.95
N ASN A 190 2.37 -10.08 13.69
CA ASN A 190 2.43 -9.17 14.82
C ASN A 190 2.13 -7.72 14.38
N LYS A 191 1.14 -7.09 15.05
CA LYS A 191 0.74 -5.69 14.80
C LYS A 191 1.92 -4.71 14.81
N TRP A 192 2.94 -4.97 15.62
CA TRP A 192 4.14 -4.13 15.70
C TRP A 192 4.98 -4.11 14.41
N LEU A 193 4.80 -5.08 13.51
CA LEU A 193 5.38 -5.06 12.17
C LEU A 193 4.51 -4.32 11.15
N CYS A 194 3.20 -4.30 11.36
CA CYS A 194 2.25 -3.64 10.45
C CYS A 194 2.16 -2.13 10.71
N ILE A 195 2.21 -1.69 11.99
CA ILE A 195 2.07 -0.29 12.37
C ILE A 195 3.11 0.62 11.70
N PRO A 196 4.43 0.31 11.71
CA PRO A 196 5.42 1.14 11.02
C PRO A 196 5.14 1.30 9.53
N PHE A 197 4.72 0.23 8.86
CA PHE A 197 4.38 0.26 7.43
C PHE A 197 3.20 1.19 7.13
N LEU A 198 2.11 1.07 7.90
CA LEU A 198 0.94 1.94 7.77
C LEU A 198 1.27 3.39 8.09
N MET A 199 2.09 3.59 9.11
CA MET A 199 2.54 4.92 9.53
C MET A 199 3.40 5.58 8.44
N LEU A 200 4.34 4.85 7.83
CA LEU A 200 5.14 5.35 6.71
C LEU A 200 4.27 5.73 5.51
N ALA A 201 3.28 4.90 5.16
CA ALA A 201 2.34 5.22 4.08
C ALA A 201 1.52 6.47 4.38
N ALA A 202 0.99 6.61 5.60
CA ALA A 202 0.23 7.78 6.04
C ALA A 202 1.10 9.04 6.07
N LEU A 203 2.35 8.95 6.53
CA LEU A 203 3.31 10.05 6.52
C LEU A 203 3.68 10.47 5.10
N PHE A 204 3.87 9.52 4.20
CA PHE A 204 4.19 9.80 2.80
C PHE A 204 3.05 10.59 2.13
N ILE A 205 1.81 10.08 2.22
CA ILE A 205 0.64 10.75 1.66
C ILE A 205 0.41 12.11 2.35
N GLY A 206 0.47 12.14 3.67
CA GLY A 206 0.24 13.36 4.44
C GLY A 206 1.27 14.45 4.15
N SER A 207 2.54 14.11 3.93
CA SER A 207 3.59 15.09 3.61
C SER A 207 3.41 15.77 2.26
N MET A 208 2.58 15.22 1.39
CA MET A 208 2.24 15.81 0.09
C MET A 208 1.05 16.76 0.17
N VAL A 209 0.10 16.48 1.07
CA VAL A 209 -1.15 17.24 1.19
C VAL A 209 -1.04 18.35 2.24
N LEU A 210 -0.29 18.09 3.32
CA LEU A 210 -0.26 18.93 4.51
C LEU A 210 1.05 19.69 4.64
N THR A 211 0.98 20.87 5.30
CA THR A 211 2.20 21.61 5.61
C THR A 211 3.06 20.87 6.63
N PRO A 212 4.40 21.09 6.63
CA PRO A 212 5.30 20.44 7.60
C PRO A 212 4.91 20.69 9.05
N MET A 213 4.36 21.87 9.36
CA MET A 213 3.85 22.21 10.68
C MET A 213 2.66 21.34 11.07
N THR A 214 1.68 21.21 10.17
CA THR A 214 0.48 20.38 10.42
C THR A 214 0.85 18.92 10.61
N MET A 215 1.78 18.41 9.78
CA MET A 215 2.27 17.04 9.89
C MET A 215 2.95 16.78 11.24
N LEU A 216 3.79 17.71 11.70
CA LEU A 216 4.46 17.58 12.99
C LEU A 216 3.45 17.53 14.14
N VAL A 217 2.44 18.42 14.11
CA VAL A 217 1.37 18.45 15.13
C VAL A 217 0.56 17.14 15.11
N LEU A 218 0.16 16.67 13.94
CA LEU A 218 -0.58 15.40 13.81
C LEU A 218 0.24 14.21 14.30
N LEU A 219 1.54 14.18 14.03
CA LEU A 219 2.44 13.14 14.51
C LEU A 219 2.54 13.13 16.04
N ILE A 220 2.71 14.31 16.67
CA ILE A 220 2.74 14.45 18.13
C ILE A 220 1.44 13.94 18.73
N VAL A 221 0.28 14.37 18.17
CA VAL A 221 -1.04 13.94 18.64
C VAL A 221 -1.23 12.44 18.44
N ALA A 222 -0.90 11.88 17.29
CA ALA A 222 -1.05 10.45 17.02
C ALA A 222 -0.21 9.58 17.98
N CYS A 223 1.04 9.97 18.23
CA CYS A 223 1.90 9.24 19.16
C CYS A 223 1.40 9.35 20.61
N THR A 224 0.93 10.52 21.05
CA THR A 224 0.36 10.68 22.40
C THR A 224 -0.96 9.91 22.56
N VAL A 225 -1.82 9.89 21.54
CA VAL A 225 -3.03 9.06 21.56
C VAL A 225 -2.66 7.57 21.59
N GLY A 226 -1.68 7.14 20.80
CA GLY A 226 -1.19 5.75 20.82
C GLY A 226 -0.69 5.35 22.21
N GLU A 227 0.02 6.24 22.87
CA GLU A 227 0.51 6.00 24.24
C GLU A 227 -0.64 5.93 25.27
N VAL A 228 -1.63 6.81 25.17
CA VAL A 228 -2.83 6.77 26.01
C VAL A 228 -3.59 5.45 25.83
N LEU A 229 -3.76 4.99 24.61
CA LEU A 229 -4.43 3.71 24.32
C LEU A 229 -3.67 2.50 24.89
N MET A 230 -2.35 2.61 25.03
CA MET A 230 -1.51 1.53 25.59
C MET A 230 -1.44 1.55 27.12
N ASN A 231 -1.37 2.73 27.73
CA ASN A 231 -1.06 2.92 29.14
C ASN A 231 -2.21 3.51 29.98
N GLY A 232 -3.26 4.05 29.33
CA GLY A 232 -4.49 4.51 29.99
C GLY A 232 -4.43 5.86 30.73
N GLU A 233 -3.28 6.53 30.79
CA GLU A 233 -3.07 7.77 31.55
C GLU A 233 -3.31 9.05 30.73
N TRP A 234 -4.56 9.31 30.37
CA TRP A 234 -4.89 10.44 29.50
C TRP A 234 -4.61 11.81 30.13
N GLN A 235 -4.80 11.99 31.44
CA GLN A 235 -4.59 13.29 32.10
C GLN A 235 -3.14 13.76 32.04
N SER A 236 -2.20 12.89 32.36
CA SER A 236 -0.76 13.17 32.29
C SER A 236 -0.32 13.55 30.86
N ARG A 237 -0.92 12.93 29.83
CA ARG A 237 -0.59 13.18 28.44
C ARG A 237 -1.16 14.49 27.90
N VAL A 238 -2.36 14.86 28.33
CA VAL A 238 -2.94 16.18 28.02
C VAL A 238 -2.09 17.30 28.65
N ILE A 239 -1.65 17.12 29.90
CA ILE A 239 -0.73 18.06 30.55
C ILE A 239 0.59 18.16 29.77
N TYR A 240 1.15 17.02 29.34
CA TYR A 240 2.37 17.00 28.53
C TYR A 240 2.20 17.82 27.24
N LEU A 241 1.11 17.62 26.50
CA LEU A 241 0.84 18.38 25.28
C LEU A 241 0.68 19.87 25.53
N ALA A 242 -0.01 20.24 26.61
CA ALA A 242 -0.17 21.65 27.02
C ALA A 242 1.16 22.30 27.37
N VAL A 243 2.01 21.60 28.13
CA VAL A 243 3.36 22.07 28.49
C VAL A 243 4.25 22.17 27.25
N LEU A 244 4.22 21.19 26.37
CA LEU A 244 4.99 21.21 25.12
C LEU A 244 4.60 22.40 24.24
N ALA A 245 3.30 22.65 24.07
CA ALA A 245 2.80 23.81 23.32
C ALA A 245 3.22 25.12 23.96
N LEU A 246 3.08 25.25 25.28
CA LEU A 246 3.48 26.46 26.02
C LEU A 246 4.98 26.74 25.87
N VAL A 247 5.82 25.73 26.09
CA VAL A 247 7.28 25.85 25.95
C VAL A 247 7.67 26.22 24.54
N SER A 248 7.03 25.63 23.52
CA SER A 248 7.28 25.97 22.10
C SER A 248 6.94 27.43 21.79
N VAL A 249 5.83 27.93 22.31
CA VAL A 249 5.43 29.35 22.14
C VAL A 249 6.42 30.27 22.86
N VAL A 250 6.83 29.94 24.09
CA VAL A 250 7.82 30.73 24.85
C VAL A 250 9.16 30.76 24.11
N VAL A 251 9.66 29.63 23.61
CA VAL A 251 10.91 29.56 22.84
C VAL A 251 10.80 30.39 21.57
N TYR A 252 9.69 30.31 20.84
CA TYR A 252 9.42 31.10 19.65
C TYR A 252 9.47 32.61 19.94
N LEU A 253 8.73 33.05 20.98
CA LEU A 253 8.68 34.47 21.36
C LEU A 253 10.02 34.96 21.87
N ALA A 254 10.69 34.22 22.74
CA ALA A 254 11.99 34.57 23.28
C ALA A 254 13.04 34.71 22.16
N SER A 255 13.10 33.77 21.22
CA SER A 255 14.03 33.83 20.12
C SER A 255 13.81 35.06 19.24
N ASN A 256 12.58 35.36 18.86
CA ASN A 256 12.28 36.45 17.93
C ASN A 256 12.31 37.82 18.57
N TYR A 257 11.85 37.96 19.84
CA TYR A 257 11.69 39.30 20.49
C TYR A 257 12.80 39.64 21.47
N LEU A 258 13.41 38.65 22.17
CA LEU A 258 14.48 38.92 23.15
C LEU A 258 15.87 38.78 22.52
N PHE A 259 16.09 37.76 21.70
CA PHE A 259 17.41 37.48 21.14
C PHE A 259 17.58 37.96 19.70
N GLY A 260 16.50 38.36 19.03
CA GLY A 260 16.53 38.84 17.64
C GLY A 260 16.92 37.77 16.63
N TRP A 261 16.81 36.49 16.99
CA TRP A 261 17.10 35.37 16.08
C TRP A 261 15.79 34.93 15.39
N PRO A 262 15.69 35.05 14.06
CA PRO A 262 14.49 34.71 13.34
C PRO A 262 14.27 33.19 13.36
N LEU A 263 13.51 32.70 14.33
CA LEU A 263 13.13 31.30 14.44
C LEU A 263 11.70 31.10 13.93
N SER A 264 11.51 30.15 13.00
CA SER A 264 10.15 29.79 12.58
C SER A 264 9.40 29.01 13.67
N ALA A 265 8.08 29.15 13.71
CA ALA A 265 7.25 28.39 14.65
C ALA A 265 7.42 26.86 14.51
N TYR A 266 7.66 26.40 13.27
CA TYR A 266 7.98 24.99 13.01
C TYR A 266 9.28 24.56 13.70
N ASN A 267 10.36 25.32 13.56
CA ASN A 267 11.64 25.01 14.15
C ASN A 267 11.61 25.09 15.69
N ALA A 268 10.83 26.02 16.25
CA ALA A 268 10.62 26.11 17.70
C ALA A 268 9.91 24.85 18.23
N LEU A 269 8.82 24.42 17.58
CA LEU A 269 8.09 23.21 17.95
C LEU A 269 8.97 21.97 17.74
N LEU A 270 9.71 21.87 16.65
CA LEU A 270 10.60 20.76 16.35
C LEU A 270 11.73 20.63 17.37
N GLY A 271 12.37 21.72 17.75
CA GLY A 271 13.44 21.74 18.76
C GLY A 271 12.92 21.37 20.15
N THR A 272 11.77 21.91 20.55
CA THR A 272 11.17 21.59 21.86
C THR A 272 10.67 20.15 21.93
N THR A 273 10.12 19.60 20.85
CA THR A 273 9.78 18.18 20.76
C THR A 273 10.99 17.27 20.85
N ALA A 274 12.08 17.59 20.14
CA ALA A 274 13.32 16.83 20.21
C ALA A 274 13.90 16.79 21.64
N LEU A 275 13.90 17.93 22.34
CA LEU A 275 14.33 17.97 23.75
C LEU A 275 13.40 17.18 24.67
N SER A 276 12.08 17.28 24.46
CA SER A 276 11.12 16.53 25.28
C SER A 276 11.25 15.01 25.08
N LEU A 277 11.60 14.53 23.87
CA LEU A 277 11.84 13.11 23.62
C LEU A 277 12.97 12.56 24.47
N VAL A 278 14.06 13.35 24.65
CA VAL A 278 15.17 12.95 25.53
C VAL A 278 14.69 12.83 26.98
N ALA A 279 13.89 13.80 27.46
CA ALA A 279 13.33 13.78 28.81
C ALA A 279 12.38 12.58 29.01
N VAL A 280 11.51 12.31 28.03
CA VAL A 280 10.61 11.14 28.05
C VAL A 280 11.39 9.83 28.01
N ALA A 281 12.45 9.74 27.21
CA ALA A 281 13.30 8.55 27.14
C ALA A 281 14.00 8.26 28.48
N VAL A 282 14.54 9.29 29.14
CA VAL A 282 15.16 9.17 30.47
C VAL A 282 14.12 8.75 31.53
N TYR A 283 12.92 9.34 31.48
CA TYR A 283 11.84 8.95 32.35
C TYR A 283 11.41 7.49 32.15
N ALA A 284 11.19 7.08 30.90
CA ALA A 284 10.82 5.73 30.52
C ALA A 284 11.86 4.68 30.94
N TYR A 285 13.15 5.03 30.82
CA TYR A 285 14.25 4.18 31.27
C TYR A 285 14.22 3.99 32.78
N ARG A 286 14.07 5.07 33.56
CA ARG A 286 14.02 5.02 35.04
C ARG A 286 12.78 4.32 35.56
N ALA A 287 11.64 4.46 34.88
CA ALA A 287 10.38 3.87 35.26
C ALA A 287 10.17 2.45 34.68
N HIS A 288 11.14 1.88 33.96
CA HIS A 288 11.10 0.57 33.30
C HIS A 288 9.90 0.38 32.33
N LEU A 289 9.45 1.45 31.68
CA LEU A 289 8.30 1.47 30.79
C LEU A 289 8.69 1.09 29.34
N HIS A 290 8.89 -0.20 29.06
CA HIS A 290 9.38 -0.68 27.77
C HIS A 290 8.49 -0.28 26.58
N ASN A 291 7.17 -0.19 26.76
CA ASN A 291 6.24 0.17 25.70
C ASN A 291 6.46 1.60 25.16
N ILE A 292 6.91 2.53 25.98
CA ILE A 292 7.19 3.91 25.58
C ILE A 292 8.35 3.97 24.57
N PHE A 293 9.34 3.08 24.68
CA PHE A 293 10.45 3.05 23.72
C PHE A 293 10.01 2.71 22.30
N ILE A 294 8.95 1.92 22.13
CA ILE A 294 8.39 1.61 20.82
C ILE A 294 7.77 2.87 20.22
N VAL A 295 6.99 3.61 21.00
CA VAL A 295 6.38 4.87 20.55
C VAL A 295 7.46 5.91 20.24
N LEU A 296 8.50 6.03 21.08
CA LEU A 296 9.64 6.91 20.83
C LEU A 296 10.38 6.53 19.55
N ALA A 297 10.64 5.26 19.31
CA ALA A 297 11.31 4.79 18.11
C ALA A 297 10.47 5.10 16.84
N LEU A 298 9.16 4.88 16.90
CA LEU A 298 8.24 5.24 15.82
C LEU A 298 8.23 6.75 15.57
N PHE A 299 8.20 7.56 16.63
CA PHE A 299 8.20 9.01 16.52
C PHE A 299 9.51 9.53 15.91
N VAL A 300 10.66 9.09 16.42
CA VAL A 300 11.98 9.48 15.89
C VAL A 300 12.14 9.03 14.44
N GLY A 301 11.73 7.79 14.11
CA GLY A 301 11.73 7.29 12.74
C GLY A 301 10.87 8.16 11.81
N SER A 302 9.70 8.60 12.27
CA SER A 302 8.82 9.50 11.51
C SER A 302 9.41 10.89 11.33
N MET A 303 10.08 11.42 12.35
CA MET A 303 10.77 12.72 12.27
C MET A 303 11.92 12.71 11.25
N ILE A 304 12.63 11.59 11.12
CA ILE A 304 13.66 11.43 10.10
C ILE A 304 13.04 11.25 8.72
N PHE A 305 11.91 10.55 8.65
CA PHE A 305 11.24 10.24 7.39
C PHE A 305 10.60 11.47 6.73
N LEU A 306 10.05 12.42 7.49
CA LEU A 306 9.40 13.62 6.95
C LEU A 306 10.32 14.45 6.03
N PRO A 307 11.52 14.88 6.42
CA PRO A 307 12.42 15.58 5.51
C PRO A 307 12.90 14.68 4.36
N THR A 308 13.08 13.38 4.63
CA THR A 308 13.45 12.41 3.59
C THR A 308 12.36 12.30 2.52
N THR A 309 11.07 12.36 2.89
CA THR A 309 9.97 12.35 1.92
C THR A 309 10.00 13.59 1.01
N SER A 310 10.24 14.76 1.57
CA SER A 310 10.38 16.00 0.78
C SER A 310 11.57 15.92 -0.18
N PHE A 311 12.68 15.37 0.26
CA PHE A 311 13.84 15.13 -0.60
C PHE A 311 13.54 14.12 -1.70
N LEU A 312 12.94 12.98 -1.37
CA LEU A 312 12.52 11.95 -2.33
C LEU A 312 11.56 12.52 -3.37
N PHE A 313 10.58 13.31 -2.94
CA PHE A 313 9.60 13.92 -3.84
C PHE A 313 10.25 14.95 -4.78
N ASN A 314 11.12 15.81 -4.26
CA ASN A 314 11.69 16.91 -5.05
C ASN A 314 12.85 16.47 -5.94
N GLU A 315 13.72 15.58 -5.46
CA GLU A 315 14.99 15.25 -6.12
C GLU A 315 15.00 13.87 -6.79
N VAL A 316 14.24 12.90 -6.26
CA VAL A 316 14.32 11.50 -6.71
C VAL A 316 13.15 11.12 -7.64
N LEU A 317 11.93 11.59 -7.35
CA LEU A 317 10.76 11.28 -8.18
C LEU A 317 10.85 11.97 -9.54
N GLN A 318 10.61 11.18 -10.59
CA GLN A 318 10.56 11.68 -11.97
C GLN A 318 9.32 12.56 -12.19
N PRO A 319 9.35 13.51 -13.16
CA PRO A 319 8.25 14.45 -13.41
C PRO A 319 6.89 13.76 -13.58
N HIS A 320 6.83 12.68 -14.35
CA HIS A 320 5.58 11.92 -14.59
C HIS A 320 5.03 11.25 -13.32
N GLN A 321 5.87 10.91 -12.34
CA GLN A 321 5.43 10.37 -11.04
C GLN A 321 4.83 11.47 -10.17
N LYS A 322 5.42 12.67 -10.21
CA LYS A 322 4.88 13.86 -9.55
C LYS A 322 3.52 14.24 -10.14
N ASP A 323 3.39 14.26 -11.46
CA ASP A 323 2.14 14.59 -12.14
C ASP A 323 1.01 13.63 -11.78
N ARG A 324 1.29 12.32 -11.66
CA ARG A 324 0.31 11.34 -11.17
C ARG A 324 -0.16 11.65 -9.75
N ILE A 325 0.75 11.99 -8.86
CA ILE A 325 0.41 12.32 -7.49
C ILE A 325 -0.41 13.61 -7.44
N TYR A 326 -0.01 14.64 -8.20
CA TYR A 326 -0.77 15.89 -8.29
C TYR A 326 -2.16 15.73 -8.92
N SER A 327 -2.36 14.75 -9.80
CA SER A 327 -3.67 14.47 -10.36
C SER A 327 -4.65 13.81 -9.38
N PHE A 328 -4.15 13.29 -8.25
CA PHE A 328 -4.97 12.71 -7.16
C PHE A 328 -5.21 13.69 -6.00
N LEU A 329 -4.45 14.78 -5.92
CA LEU A 329 -4.56 15.83 -4.91
C LEU A 329 -5.40 17.01 -5.39
#